data_550b04ee2a40c475a769c2c8c49e0069
#
_entry.id   550b04ee2a40c475a769c2c8c49e0069
#
_cell.length_a   1.000
_cell.length_b   1.000
_cell.length_c   1.000
_cell.angle_alpha   90.00
_cell.angle_beta   90.00
_cell.angle_gamma   90.00
#
_symmetry.space_group_name_H-M   'P 1'
#
loop_
_entity.id
_entity.type
_entity.pdbx_description
1 polymer ?
#
loop_
_entity_poly.entity_id
_entity_poly.type
_entity_poly.pdbx_seq_one_letter_code
_entity_poly.pdbx_strand_id
1 'polypeptide(L)'
;PWYVLIGPPGSGKTTALISSRLRFLVTKENGQGRELRGVHGTRDCDWFFTDQAVLLDTAGRYVTQDSREEVDRGAWLGFLQLLKTYRRRQPINGVLVCVSLPDIATQSEAQTQRESQAIRLRIRELHDQLGIRFPIYLLFTKCDLLAGFTEFFSDLESDERQQVWGMTFALQEDRSAYAAKFVEEYRLLENALNERLTARLEQERDPQRRGRIYSFPQQFASVRIAAEQFIRDTFEPTRYELPATLRGVYFTSGTQVGTPLDRLTAALSSSFGLARQQLPAFTGAGRSYFVSRLLSDLVFGEAGLANSDPAEERRSQWIRRGALGGSVVAVLLVALAWVSSYFSNHSLIEQISVQAAAVAEQVTSVGADEARLVATLPALDASLQLTGRHREGDSVVSAVSQLGLDQRPGLEAEAENTYREVLGDLLLPRLVLRLEERLRGATRTDEIYSSLRTYLMLRTPEHFSADQIADWLSQDLLTHDLDRVTKPQRERLLVHLDNLFDRGPVQLPLDLDANVVQMARGKLLGMSLADRVYAQIIDNQTLWREVPDFHASDKVGSVFNYVLAVTPGKSTPDGGVDRRFT
;
A
#
# COMPACT_ATOMS: atom_id res chain seq x y z
N PRO A 1 12.08 17.58 -23.28
CA PRO A 1 13.36 17.56 -22.55
C PRO A 1 13.53 18.79 -21.67
N TRP A 2 14.31 18.64 -20.58
CA TRP A 2 14.57 19.71 -19.62
C TRP A 2 16.08 19.90 -19.49
N TYR A 3 16.53 21.14 -19.60
CA TYR A 3 17.94 21.50 -19.50
C TYR A 3 18.16 22.55 -18.42
N VAL A 4 19.21 22.39 -17.65
CA VAL A 4 19.61 23.36 -16.61
C VAL A 4 20.78 24.17 -17.14
N LEU A 5 20.68 25.51 -17.03
CA LEU A 5 21.76 26.42 -17.33
C LEU A 5 22.48 26.80 -16.04
N ILE A 6 23.79 26.58 -16.00
CA ILE A 6 24.65 26.97 -14.88
C ILE A 6 25.81 27.85 -15.40
N GLY A 7 26.32 28.68 -14.55
CA GLY A 7 27.46 29.55 -14.84
C GLY A 7 27.52 30.76 -13.92
N PRO A 8 28.67 31.43 -13.81
CA PRO A 8 28.85 32.57 -12.91
C PRO A 8 27.88 33.72 -13.21
N PRO A 9 27.72 34.67 -12.28
CA PRO A 9 27.01 35.92 -12.55
C PRO A 9 27.60 36.65 -13.75
N GLY A 10 26.74 37.16 -14.61
CA GLY A 10 27.20 37.89 -15.81
C GLY A 10 27.78 37.02 -16.95
N SER A 11 27.76 35.68 -16.83
CA SER A 11 28.26 34.80 -17.90
C SER A 11 27.41 34.75 -19.19
N GLY A 12 26.34 35.51 -19.28
CA GLY A 12 25.53 35.62 -20.50
C GLY A 12 24.48 34.52 -20.69
N LYS A 13 24.14 33.74 -19.67
CA LYS A 13 23.13 32.66 -19.73
C LYS A 13 21.79 33.13 -20.31
N THR A 14 21.13 34.00 -19.61
CA THR A 14 19.83 34.57 -20.00
C THR A 14 19.88 35.25 -21.36
N THR A 15 20.97 35.98 -21.65
CA THR A 15 21.18 36.66 -22.95
C THR A 15 21.30 35.61 -24.08
N ALA A 16 22.03 34.53 -23.88
CA ALA A 16 22.14 33.44 -24.86
C ALA A 16 20.77 32.83 -25.17
N LEU A 17 19.92 32.60 -24.14
CA LEU A 17 18.57 32.09 -24.33
C LEU A 17 17.69 33.05 -25.10
N ILE A 18 17.61 34.30 -24.68
CA ILE A 18 16.78 35.32 -25.33
C ILE A 18 17.20 35.55 -26.80
N SER A 19 18.51 35.49 -27.04
CA SER A 19 19.10 35.70 -28.39
C SER A 19 19.03 34.44 -29.27
N SER A 20 18.57 33.30 -28.74
CA SER A 20 18.54 32.03 -29.47
C SER A 20 17.44 31.94 -30.52
N ARG A 21 16.52 32.89 -30.58
CA ARG A 21 15.34 32.88 -31.48
C ARG A 21 14.41 31.69 -31.30
N LEU A 22 14.50 30.97 -30.19
CA LEU A 22 13.55 29.92 -29.83
C LEU A 22 12.14 30.52 -29.65
N ARG A 23 11.12 29.77 -29.98
CA ARG A 23 9.73 30.17 -29.75
C ARG A 23 9.40 29.92 -28.30
N PHE A 24 9.41 31.00 -27.49
CA PHE A 24 8.99 30.92 -26.11
C PHE A 24 7.47 30.93 -25.99
N LEU A 25 6.91 29.99 -25.25
CA LEU A 25 5.49 29.93 -24.91
C LEU A 25 5.24 30.98 -23.83
N VAL A 26 4.71 32.13 -24.19
CA VAL A 26 4.37 33.21 -23.25
C VAL A 26 3.12 32.78 -22.49
N THR A 27 3.23 32.51 -21.21
CA THR A 27 2.07 32.38 -20.33
C THR A 27 1.45 33.77 -20.15
N LYS A 28 0.27 34.01 -20.73
CA LYS A 28 -0.51 35.20 -20.52
C LYS A 28 -1.09 35.19 -19.09
N GLU A 29 -0.40 35.76 -18.13
CA GLU A 29 -1.06 36.25 -16.94
C GLU A 29 -1.58 37.66 -17.21
N ASN A 30 -2.90 37.83 -17.16
CA ASN A 30 -3.62 39.11 -17.22
C ASN A 30 -3.46 39.96 -18.51
N GLY A 31 -3.54 39.37 -19.69
CA GLY A 31 -3.86 40.13 -20.91
C GLY A 31 -2.80 41.13 -21.44
N GLN A 32 -1.72 41.34 -20.71
CA GLN A 32 -0.56 42.11 -21.16
C GLN A 32 0.62 41.16 -21.31
N GLY A 33 1.10 40.97 -22.53
CA GLY A 33 2.31 40.20 -22.81
C GLY A 33 3.48 40.82 -22.01
N ARG A 34 3.92 40.11 -20.98
CA ARG A 34 5.12 40.51 -20.25
C ARG A 34 6.30 40.16 -21.13
N GLU A 35 6.87 41.17 -21.77
CA GLU A 35 8.18 41.08 -22.40
C GLU A 35 9.14 40.43 -21.39
N LEU A 36 9.85 39.40 -21.82
CA LEU A 36 10.92 38.74 -21.06
C LEU A 36 11.98 39.82 -20.71
N ARG A 37 11.81 40.48 -19.56
CA ARG A 37 12.76 41.48 -19.06
C ARG A 37 13.97 40.77 -18.46
N GLY A 38 14.92 40.41 -19.32
CA GLY A 38 16.24 39.91 -18.93
C GLY A 38 17.25 41.01 -18.56
N VAL A 39 16.81 42.15 -17.98
CA VAL A 39 17.73 43.29 -17.74
C VAL A 39 18.34 43.29 -16.33
N HIS A 40 17.86 42.48 -15.39
CA HIS A 40 18.31 42.54 -13.99
C HIS A 40 18.75 41.19 -13.40
N GLY A 41 19.29 40.27 -14.18
CA GLY A 41 19.81 38.98 -13.66
C GLY A 41 18.74 38.10 -12.99
N THR A 42 18.85 36.82 -13.21
CA THR A 42 17.97 35.78 -12.59
C THR A 42 18.14 35.80 -11.08
N ARG A 43 17.04 35.98 -10.32
CA ARG A 43 17.10 35.97 -8.85
C ARG A 43 17.27 34.60 -8.27
N ASP A 44 16.49 33.62 -8.74
CA ASP A 44 16.53 32.23 -8.26
C ASP A 44 16.65 31.27 -9.45
N CYS A 45 15.57 30.99 -10.13
CA CYS A 45 15.53 30.14 -11.32
C CYS A 45 14.39 30.65 -12.23
N ASP A 46 14.72 31.04 -13.43
CA ASP A 46 13.74 31.45 -14.44
C ASP A 46 13.43 30.25 -15.35
N TRP A 47 12.17 30.04 -15.62
CA TRP A 47 11.69 28.92 -16.44
C TRP A 47 11.31 29.42 -17.83
N PHE A 48 11.99 28.92 -18.83
CA PHE A 48 11.71 29.21 -20.21
C PHE A 48 11.09 28.02 -20.91
N PHE A 49 9.82 28.12 -21.25
CA PHE A 49 9.09 27.08 -21.96
C PHE A 49 9.16 27.36 -23.46
N THR A 50 9.64 26.39 -24.22
CA THR A 50 9.66 26.45 -25.69
C THR A 50 8.78 25.32 -26.25
N ASP A 51 8.53 25.33 -27.55
CA ASP A 51 7.87 24.24 -28.26
C ASP A 51 8.63 22.90 -28.22
N GLN A 52 9.95 22.94 -27.99
CA GLN A 52 10.82 21.76 -28.04
C GLN A 52 11.37 21.36 -26.66
N ALA A 53 11.56 22.27 -25.73
CA ALA A 53 12.23 22.04 -24.47
C ALA A 53 11.81 23.00 -23.36
N VAL A 54 12.13 22.62 -22.12
CA VAL A 54 12.09 23.49 -20.95
C VAL A 54 13.52 23.80 -20.54
N LEU A 55 13.82 25.10 -20.44
CA LEU A 55 15.13 25.60 -20.07
C LEU A 55 15.04 26.26 -18.69
N LEU A 56 15.89 25.83 -17.79
CA LEU A 56 15.94 26.27 -16.40
C LEU A 56 17.16 27.17 -16.21
N ASP A 57 16.96 28.48 -16.31
CA ASP A 57 18.04 29.47 -16.13
C ASP A 57 18.25 29.74 -14.65
N THR A 58 19.35 29.23 -14.11
CA THR A 58 19.66 29.36 -12.69
C THR A 58 20.44 30.61 -12.38
N ALA A 59 20.22 31.17 -11.18
CA ALA A 59 20.97 32.34 -10.73
C ALA A 59 22.49 32.06 -10.67
N GLY A 60 23.29 32.98 -11.17
CA GLY A 60 24.74 32.82 -11.15
C GLY A 60 25.33 32.66 -9.75
N ARG A 61 24.69 33.25 -8.73
CA ARG A 61 25.09 33.09 -7.32
C ARG A 61 25.04 31.63 -6.81
N TYR A 62 24.24 30.78 -7.42
CA TYR A 62 24.25 29.35 -7.07
C TYR A 62 25.57 28.67 -7.43
N VAL A 63 26.30 29.20 -8.39
CA VAL A 63 27.63 28.69 -8.75
C VAL A 63 28.69 29.25 -7.80
N THR A 64 28.75 30.60 -7.63
CA THR A 64 29.81 31.26 -6.85
C THR A 64 29.61 31.18 -5.33
N GLN A 65 28.35 31.24 -4.86
CA GLN A 65 27.97 31.24 -3.43
C GLN A 65 28.71 32.27 -2.55
N ASP A 66 29.10 33.40 -3.12
CA ASP A 66 29.99 34.35 -2.47
C ASP A 66 29.34 35.22 -1.36
N SER A 67 27.99 35.33 -1.36
CA SER A 67 27.33 36.32 -0.49
C SER A 67 26.51 35.74 0.65
N ARG A 68 25.95 34.53 0.49
CA ARG A 68 25.12 33.80 1.50
C ARG A 68 25.20 32.31 1.26
N GLU A 69 26.34 31.72 1.47
CA GLU A 69 26.63 30.31 1.12
C GLU A 69 25.57 29.33 1.60
N GLU A 70 25.14 29.39 2.85
CA GLU A 70 24.14 28.45 3.40
C GLU A 70 22.75 28.59 2.75
N VAL A 71 22.33 29.85 2.49
CA VAL A 71 21.01 30.13 1.87
C VAL A 71 21.00 29.72 0.41
N ASP A 72 22.03 30.07 -0.33
CA ASP A 72 22.15 29.76 -1.76
C ASP A 72 22.32 28.26 -1.99
N ARG A 73 23.06 27.59 -1.11
CA ARG A 73 23.21 26.14 -1.12
C ARG A 73 21.88 25.44 -0.77
N GLY A 74 21.16 25.93 0.23
CA GLY A 74 19.85 25.40 0.62
C GLY A 74 18.83 25.54 -0.52
N ALA A 75 18.78 26.71 -1.18
CA ALA A 75 17.90 26.95 -2.32
C ALA A 75 18.25 26.07 -3.52
N TRP A 76 19.55 25.91 -3.81
CA TRP A 76 20.04 25.03 -4.87
C TRP A 76 19.68 23.56 -4.63
N LEU A 77 19.95 23.02 -3.45
CA LEU A 77 19.61 21.64 -3.11
C LEU A 77 18.09 21.39 -3.09
N GLY A 78 17.31 22.35 -2.58
CA GLY A 78 15.85 22.32 -2.65
C GLY A 78 15.32 22.27 -4.09
N PHE A 79 15.91 23.04 -5.00
CA PHE A 79 15.59 23.02 -6.42
C PHE A 79 15.87 21.63 -7.03
N LEU A 80 17.02 21.00 -6.73
CA LEU A 80 17.35 19.67 -7.22
C LEU A 80 16.38 18.61 -6.68
N GLN A 81 16.00 18.72 -5.40
CA GLN A 81 15.03 17.81 -4.78
C GLN A 81 13.64 17.93 -5.43
N LEU A 82 13.20 19.13 -5.78
CA LEU A 82 11.95 19.34 -6.52
C LEU A 82 12.01 18.65 -7.89
N LEU A 83 13.09 18.83 -8.65
CA LEU A 83 13.29 18.15 -9.94
C LEU A 83 13.19 16.63 -9.79
N LYS A 84 13.87 16.06 -8.79
CA LYS A 84 13.85 14.63 -8.52
C LYS A 84 12.46 14.13 -8.11
N THR A 85 11.71 14.91 -7.34
CA THR A 85 10.37 14.53 -6.85
C THR A 85 9.35 14.51 -7.98
N TYR A 86 9.33 15.53 -8.82
CA TYR A 86 8.33 15.67 -9.88
C TYR A 86 8.71 14.92 -11.17
N ARG A 87 9.99 14.65 -11.41
CA ARG A 87 10.50 13.93 -12.58
C ARG A 87 11.46 12.80 -12.22
N ARG A 88 10.97 11.82 -11.48
CA ARG A 88 11.78 10.73 -10.90
C ARG A 88 12.63 9.94 -11.90
N ARG A 89 12.15 9.73 -13.13
CA ARG A 89 12.86 8.90 -14.13
C ARG A 89 13.94 9.65 -14.88
N GLN A 90 13.68 10.90 -15.22
CA GLN A 90 14.59 11.73 -15.99
C GLN A 90 14.42 13.19 -15.55
N PRO A 91 15.01 13.57 -14.41
CA PRO A 91 14.88 14.93 -13.87
C PRO A 91 15.30 16.01 -14.84
N ILE A 92 16.43 15.78 -15.53
CA ILE A 92 16.95 16.65 -16.59
C ILE A 92 17.47 15.81 -17.76
N ASN A 93 17.58 16.42 -18.93
CA ASN A 93 18.10 15.82 -20.14
C ASN A 93 19.55 16.28 -20.46
N GLY A 94 20.01 17.35 -19.85
CA GLY A 94 21.37 17.85 -20.02
C GLY A 94 21.60 19.15 -19.25
N VAL A 95 22.85 19.56 -19.24
CA VAL A 95 23.30 20.80 -18.58
C VAL A 95 24.04 21.67 -19.58
N LEU A 96 23.70 22.95 -19.64
CA LEU A 96 24.44 23.97 -20.39
C LEU A 96 25.28 24.78 -19.40
N VAL A 97 26.58 24.69 -19.54
CA VAL A 97 27.55 25.46 -18.75
C VAL A 97 27.93 26.71 -19.56
N CYS A 98 27.50 27.87 -19.10
CA CYS A 98 27.77 29.15 -19.78
C CYS A 98 28.92 29.89 -19.08
N VAL A 99 29.96 30.20 -19.82
CA VAL A 99 31.15 30.91 -19.32
C VAL A 99 31.53 32.00 -20.30
N SER A 100 31.85 33.18 -19.78
CA SER A 100 32.27 34.31 -20.61
C SER A 100 33.71 34.12 -21.08
N LEU A 101 33.90 33.98 -22.39
CA LEU A 101 35.23 33.79 -22.98
C LEU A 101 36.20 34.96 -22.69
N PRO A 102 35.80 36.25 -22.81
CA PRO A 102 36.65 37.35 -22.42
C PRO A 102 37.03 37.35 -20.94
N ASP A 103 36.12 36.91 -20.03
CA ASP A 103 36.39 36.95 -18.60
C ASP A 103 37.50 35.93 -18.25
N ILE A 104 37.39 34.67 -18.71
CA ILE A 104 38.47 33.67 -18.49
C ILE A 104 39.78 34.03 -19.15
N ALA A 105 39.75 34.83 -20.21
CA ALA A 105 40.93 35.27 -20.89
C ALA A 105 41.66 36.43 -20.17
N THR A 106 40.97 37.17 -19.30
CA THR A 106 41.50 38.35 -18.60
C THR A 106 41.67 38.19 -17.11
N GLN A 107 40.97 37.22 -16.51
CA GLN A 107 41.06 36.91 -15.10
C GLN A 107 42.41 36.35 -14.71
N SER A 108 42.77 36.44 -13.43
CA SER A 108 43.92 35.72 -12.89
C SER A 108 43.68 34.21 -12.89
N GLU A 109 44.75 33.44 -13.00
CA GLU A 109 44.70 31.98 -12.95
C GLU A 109 43.97 31.50 -11.70
N ALA A 110 44.21 32.08 -10.52
CA ALA A 110 43.56 31.76 -9.26
C ALA A 110 42.04 32.02 -9.28
N GLN A 111 41.57 33.01 -10.04
CA GLN A 111 40.14 33.29 -10.17
C GLN A 111 39.47 32.32 -11.14
N THR A 112 40.10 32.05 -12.28
CA THR A 112 39.63 31.03 -13.24
C THR A 112 39.54 29.64 -12.57
N GLN A 113 40.54 29.28 -11.76
CA GLN A 113 40.54 28.01 -11.00
C GLN A 113 39.39 27.95 -10.00
N ARG A 114 39.11 29.05 -9.26
CA ARG A 114 37.95 29.06 -8.35
C ARG A 114 36.62 28.88 -9.09
N GLU A 115 36.43 29.56 -10.20
CA GLU A 115 35.22 29.41 -11.01
C GLU A 115 35.09 28.01 -11.59
N SER A 116 36.17 27.40 -12.07
CA SER A 116 36.19 26.03 -12.56
C SER A 116 35.79 25.05 -11.48
N GLN A 117 36.37 25.19 -10.27
CA GLN A 117 36.05 24.32 -9.12
C GLN A 117 34.58 24.51 -8.66
N ALA A 118 34.07 25.72 -8.66
CA ALA A 118 32.68 26.01 -8.30
C ALA A 118 31.70 25.34 -9.31
N ILE A 119 31.96 25.46 -10.61
CA ILE A 119 31.15 24.79 -11.63
C ILE A 119 31.25 23.26 -11.50
N ARG A 120 32.45 22.72 -11.31
CA ARG A 120 32.67 21.30 -11.08
C ARG A 120 31.86 20.79 -9.90
N LEU A 121 31.84 21.53 -8.79
CA LEU A 121 31.04 21.19 -7.61
C LEU A 121 29.55 21.15 -7.93
N ARG A 122 29.02 22.11 -8.68
CA ARG A 122 27.58 22.10 -9.09
C ARG A 122 27.25 20.91 -9.99
N ILE A 123 28.14 20.58 -10.93
CA ILE A 123 27.96 19.39 -11.79
C ILE A 123 27.93 18.11 -10.96
N ARG A 124 28.80 17.99 -9.96
CA ARG A 124 28.83 16.88 -9.04
C ARG A 124 27.56 16.76 -8.22
N GLU A 125 27.08 17.88 -7.63
CA GLU A 125 25.82 17.90 -6.88
C GLU A 125 24.62 17.52 -7.77
N LEU A 126 24.59 17.94 -9.02
CA LEU A 126 23.58 17.49 -9.98
C LEU A 126 23.61 15.97 -10.17
N HIS A 127 24.80 15.37 -10.35
CA HIS A 127 24.93 13.92 -10.46
C HIS A 127 24.50 13.18 -9.18
N ASP A 128 25.00 13.63 -8.02
CA ASP A 128 24.78 12.98 -6.74
C ASP A 128 23.30 13.07 -6.31
N GLN A 129 22.67 14.24 -6.48
CA GLN A 129 21.28 14.45 -6.07
C GLN A 129 20.26 13.84 -7.02
N LEU A 130 20.49 13.95 -8.34
CA LEU A 130 19.53 13.48 -9.32
C LEU A 130 19.71 11.98 -9.64
N GLY A 131 20.89 11.40 -9.39
CA GLY A 131 21.18 9.97 -9.63
C GLY A 131 21.13 9.58 -11.12
N ILE A 132 21.46 10.52 -12.01
CA ILE A 132 21.46 10.30 -13.46
C ILE A 132 22.75 10.80 -14.09
N ARG A 133 23.10 10.21 -15.23
CA ARG A 133 24.17 10.71 -16.10
C ARG A 133 23.53 11.53 -17.21
N PHE A 134 24.06 12.72 -17.43
CA PHE A 134 23.57 13.64 -18.44
C PHE A 134 24.72 14.25 -19.24
N PRO A 135 24.48 14.62 -20.51
CA PRO A 135 25.44 15.34 -21.33
C PRO A 135 25.59 16.78 -20.83
N ILE A 136 26.81 17.29 -20.89
CA ILE A 136 27.17 18.66 -20.54
C ILE A 136 27.64 19.36 -21.80
N TYR A 137 27.07 20.50 -22.07
CA TYR A 137 27.43 21.37 -23.21
C TYR A 137 28.07 22.63 -22.66
N LEU A 138 29.35 22.87 -22.95
CA LEU A 138 30.07 24.07 -22.56
C LEU A 138 29.87 25.13 -23.61
N LEU A 139 29.30 26.26 -23.22
CA LEU A 139 29.08 27.44 -24.06
C LEU A 139 30.01 28.55 -23.62
N PHE A 140 31.02 28.84 -24.45
CA PHE A 140 31.76 30.06 -24.33
C PHE A 140 30.97 31.20 -24.94
N THR A 141 30.51 32.10 -24.10
CA THR A 141 29.65 33.22 -24.44
C THR A 141 30.43 34.50 -24.67
N LYS A 142 29.78 35.56 -25.16
CA LYS A 142 30.36 36.89 -25.39
C LYS A 142 31.55 36.86 -26.35
N CYS A 143 31.56 35.96 -27.33
CA CYS A 143 32.64 35.93 -28.32
C CYS A 143 32.73 37.20 -29.15
N ASP A 144 31.64 37.96 -29.27
CA ASP A 144 31.59 39.28 -29.92
C ASP A 144 32.46 40.33 -29.23
N LEU A 145 32.85 40.11 -27.98
CA LEU A 145 33.79 40.98 -27.27
C LEU A 145 35.26 40.67 -27.56
N LEU A 146 35.57 39.64 -28.37
CA LEU A 146 36.90 39.50 -28.93
C LEU A 146 37.08 40.49 -30.09
N ALA A 147 38.23 41.23 -30.09
CA ALA A 147 38.50 42.22 -31.10
C ALA A 147 38.51 41.60 -32.52
N GLY A 148 37.70 42.20 -33.40
CA GLY A 148 37.60 41.74 -34.79
C GLY A 148 36.54 40.68 -35.06
N PHE A 149 35.90 40.10 -34.04
CA PHE A 149 34.84 39.07 -34.20
C PHE A 149 33.70 39.57 -35.08
N THR A 150 33.12 40.72 -34.71
CA THR A 150 31.98 41.31 -35.42
C THR A 150 32.29 41.71 -36.84
N GLU A 151 33.51 42.21 -37.09
CA GLU A 151 33.98 42.57 -38.41
C GLU A 151 34.25 41.33 -39.28
N PHE A 152 34.82 40.30 -38.69
CA PHE A 152 35.15 39.03 -39.38
C PHE A 152 33.87 38.29 -39.82
N PHE A 153 32.84 38.25 -38.97
CA PHE A 153 31.57 37.54 -39.23
C PHE A 153 30.45 38.47 -39.75
N SER A 154 30.79 39.72 -40.14
CA SER A 154 29.79 40.71 -40.60
C SER A 154 29.12 40.34 -41.93
N ASP A 155 29.76 39.52 -42.74
CA ASP A 155 29.28 39.06 -44.05
C ASP A 155 28.30 37.89 -43.95
N LEU A 156 28.23 37.21 -42.81
CA LEU A 156 27.33 36.08 -42.64
C LEU A 156 25.86 36.49 -42.78
N GLU A 157 25.12 35.74 -43.56
CA GLU A 157 23.66 35.86 -43.66
C GLU A 157 22.97 35.37 -42.40
N SER A 158 21.64 35.58 -42.30
CA SER A 158 20.87 35.21 -41.11
C SER A 158 20.97 33.73 -40.77
N ASP A 159 20.91 32.84 -41.76
CA ASP A 159 20.98 31.40 -41.61
C ASP A 159 22.36 30.90 -41.25
N GLU A 160 23.40 31.51 -41.83
CA GLU A 160 24.78 31.17 -41.53
C GLU A 160 25.16 31.53 -40.10
N ARG A 161 24.65 32.69 -39.59
CA ARG A 161 24.84 33.07 -38.19
C ARG A 161 24.18 32.13 -37.19
N GLN A 162 23.22 31.31 -37.61
CA GLN A 162 22.54 30.36 -36.77
C GLN A 162 23.27 29.02 -36.68
N GLN A 163 24.26 28.75 -37.53
CA GLN A 163 25.04 27.53 -37.53
C GLN A 163 25.74 27.29 -36.20
N VAL A 164 26.16 26.05 -35.98
CA VAL A 164 26.92 25.67 -34.79
C VAL A 164 28.40 25.99 -35.04
N TRP A 165 29.03 26.72 -34.12
CA TRP A 165 30.44 27.00 -34.13
C TRP A 165 31.10 26.45 -32.89
N GLY A 166 31.87 25.39 -33.02
CA GLY A 166 32.46 24.64 -31.92
C GLY A 166 32.77 23.23 -32.29
N MET A 167 32.90 22.39 -31.29
CA MET A 167 33.27 21.00 -31.43
C MET A 167 32.38 20.07 -30.59
N THR A 168 32.11 18.86 -31.08
CA THR A 168 31.32 17.83 -30.42
C THR A 168 32.15 16.62 -30.17
N PHE A 169 32.24 16.13 -28.94
CA PHE A 169 33.01 14.95 -28.57
C PHE A 169 32.17 13.69 -28.73
N ALA A 170 32.81 12.56 -29.16
CA ALA A 170 32.09 11.30 -29.25
C ALA A 170 31.77 10.73 -27.86
N LEU A 171 30.65 10.02 -27.73
CA LEU A 171 30.19 9.49 -26.45
C LEU A 171 31.08 8.41 -25.85
N GLN A 172 31.87 7.74 -26.69
CA GLN A 172 32.77 6.63 -26.34
C GLN A 172 34.22 7.05 -26.14
N GLU A 173 34.51 8.36 -26.19
CA GLU A 173 35.86 8.85 -26.00
C GLU A 173 36.35 8.72 -24.56
N ASP A 174 37.70 8.63 -24.43
CA ASP A 174 38.33 8.67 -23.12
C ASP A 174 38.07 10.02 -22.44
N ARG A 175 37.28 9.97 -21.36
CA ARG A 175 36.89 11.13 -20.60
C ARG A 175 38.02 11.81 -19.84
N SER A 176 39.19 11.19 -19.77
CA SER A 176 40.40 11.78 -19.19
C SER A 176 41.18 12.69 -20.13
N ALA A 177 40.78 12.78 -21.39
CA ALA A 177 41.51 13.49 -22.43
C ALA A 177 40.78 14.68 -23.06
N TYR A 178 39.75 15.23 -22.38
CA TYR A 178 38.94 16.33 -22.93
C TYR A 178 39.76 17.58 -23.27
N ALA A 179 40.75 17.95 -22.42
CA ALA A 179 41.61 19.11 -22.70
C ALA A 179 42.51 18.91 -23.91
N ALA A 180 43.10 17.70 -24.05
CA ALA A 180 43.94 17.36 -25.21
C ALA A 180 43.10 17.37 -26.51
N LYS A 181 41.93 16.78 -26.49
CA LYS A 181 41.01 16.76 -27.63
C LYS A 181 40.52 18.13 -28.00
N PHE A 182 40.21 18.96 -27.00
CA PHE A 182 39.84 20.37 -27.22
C PHE A 182 40.93 21.10 -27.97
N VAL A 183 42.19 20.94 -27.61
CA VAL A 183 43.32 21.60 -28.30
C VAL A 183 43.43 21.15 -29.75
N GLU A 184 43.22 19.87 -30.03
CA GLU A 184 43.24 19.32 -31.40
C GLU A 184 42.13 19.96 -32.26
N GLU A 185 40.88 19.89 -31.77
CA GLU A 185 39.70 20.42 -32.46
C GLU A 185 39.74 21.97 -32.55
N TYR A 186 40.28 22.64 -31.54
CA TYR A 186 40.45 24.09 -31.56
C TYR A 186 41.37 24.54 -32.67
N ARG A 187 42.47 23.80 -32.93
CA ARG A 187 43.39 24.06 -34.06
C ARG A 187 42.70 23.92 -35.41
N LEU A 188 41.75 23.00 -35.54
CA LEU A 188 40.94 22.90 -36.77
C LEU A 188 40.08 24.16 -36.97
N LEU A 189 39.47 24.71 -35.89
CA LEU A 189 38.75 25.97 -35.95
C LEU A 189 39.69 27.15 -36.30
N GLU A 190 40.89 27.23 -35.70
CA GLU A 190 41.90 28.23 -36.03
C GLU A 190 42.28 28.18 -37.53
N ASN A 191 42.50 26.97 -38.07
CA ASN A 191 42.83 26.78 -39.49
C ASN A 191 41.65 27.24 -40.38
N ALA A 192 40.41 26.88 -40.06
CA ALA A 192 39.24 27.33 -40.81
C ALA A 192 39.08 28.83 -40.82
N LEU A 193 39.38 29.49 -39.70
CA LEU A 193 39.37 30.98 -39.65
C LEU A 193 40.46 31.59 -40.54
N ASN A 194 41.67 31.00 -40.56
CA ASN A 194 42.78 31.46 -41.39
C ASN A 194 42.50 31.23 -42.89
N GLU A 195 41.90 30.09 -43.26
CA GLU A 195 41.48 29.83 -44.64
C GLU A 195 40.49 30.88 -45.15
N ARG A 196 39.51 31.26 -44.29
CA ARG A 196 38.53 32.27 -44.63
C ARG A 196 39.08 33.70 -44.65
N LEU A 197 40.19 33.96 -43.96
CA LEU A 197 40.77 35.28 -43.75
C LEU A 197 41.02 36.04 -45.06
N THR A 198 41.63 35.36 -46.06
CA THR A 198 41.97 36.01 -47.36
C THR A 198 40.74 36.54 -48.08
N ALA A 199 39.69 35.71 -48.19
CA ALA A 199 38.42 36.12 -48.81
C ALA A 199 37.74 37.29 -48.06
N ARG A 200 37.83 37.30 -46.72
CA ARG A 200 37.30 38.36 -45.91
C ARG A 200 38.05 39.68 -46.10
N LEU A 201 39.37 39.63 -46.23
CA LEU A 201 40.19 40.81 -46.46
C LEU A 201 39.96 41.42 -47.87
N GLU A 202 39.68 40.59 -48.87
CA GLU A 202 39.38 41.06 -50.24
C GLU A 202 38.02 41.78 -50.30
N GLN A 203 37.04 41.34 -49.52
CA GLN A 203 35.68 41.90 -49.49
C GLN A 203 35.59 43.24 -48.73
N GLU A 204 36.48 43.50 -47.76
CA GLU A 204 36.42 44.64 -46.90
C GLU A 204 37.26 45.84 -47.47
N ARG A 205 36.67 46.98 -47.60
CA ARG A 205 37.33 48.15 -48.15
C ARG A 205 37.90 49.11 -47.09
N ASP A 206 37.30 49.12 -45.90
CA ASP A 206 37.74 49.98 -44.80
C ASP A 206 39.06 49.49 -44.20
N PRO A 207 40.13 50.24 -44.21
CA PRO A 207 41.42 49.86 -43.67
C PRO A 207 41.41 49.53 -42.19
N GLN A 208 40.58 50.18 -41.39
CA GLN A 208 40.46 49.92 -39.94
C GLN A 208 39.76 48.59 -39.68
N ARG A 209 38.71 48.38 -40.43
CA ARG A 209 37.98 47.05 -40.33
C ARG A 209 38.84 45.89 -40.86
N ARG A 210 39.58 46.10 -41.95
CA ARG A 210 40.54 45.14 -42.44
C ARG A 210 41.59 44.79 -41.40
N GLY A 211 42.15 45.76 -40.69
CA GLY A 211 43.07 45.47 -39.57
C GLY A 211 42.45 44.64 -38.47
N ARG A 212 41.19 44.86 -38.11
CA ARG A 212 40.45 44.04 -37.12
C ARG A 212 40.15 42.65 -37.66
N ILE A 213 39.72 42.51 -38.91
CA ILE A 213 39.51 41.23 -39.55
C ILE A 213 40.82 40.41 -39.56
N TYR A 214 41.93 41.02 -39.90
CA TYR A 214 43.23 40.38 -39.91
C TYR A 214 43.68 39.89 -38.53
N SER A 215 43.42 40.66 -37.49
CA SER A 215 43.83 40.31 -36.13
C SER A 215 42.95 39.26 -35.47
N PHE A 216 41.70 39.05 -35.92
CA PHE A 216 40.72 38.20 -35.24
C PHE A 216 41.18 36.72 -35.08
N PRO A 217 41.72 35.98 -36.09
CA PRO A 217 42.18 34.62 -35.90
C PRO A 217 43.27 34.51 -34.82
N GLN A 218 44.15 35.53 -34.73
CA GLN A 218 45.22 35.58 -33.73
C GLN A 218 44.67 35.89 -32.34
N GLN A 219 43.66 36.78 -32.22
CA GLN A 219 42.93 37.02 -30.95
C GLN A 219 42.24 35.77 -30.46
N PHE A 220 41.60 35.00 -31.38
CA PHE A 220 40.96 33.72 -31.05
C PHE A 220 42.01 32.72 -30.61
N ALA A 221 43.13 32.55 -31.33
CA ALA A 221 44.20 31.66 -30.93
C ALA A 221 44.77 32.00 -29.52
N SER A 222 44.84 33.30 -29.18
CA SER A 222 45.39 33.74 -27.89
C SER A 222 44.56 33.29 -26.67
N VAL A 223 43.27 32.97 -26.81
CA VAL A 223 42.42 32.55 -25.71
C VAL A 223 42.42 31.03 -25.53
N ARG A 224 43.01 30.26 -26.44
CA ARG A 224 43.08 28.79 -26.42
C ARG A 224 43.62 28.24 -25.11
N ILE A 225 44.76 28.78 -24.62
CA ILE A 225 45.41 28.27 -23.40
C ILE A 225 44.50 28.45 -22.17
N ALA A 226 43.84 29.62 -22.05
CA ALA A 226 42.93 29.85 -20.94
C ALA A 226 41.68 28.95 -21.00
N ALA A 227 41.13 28.74 -22.20
CA ALA A 227 40.01 27.82 -22.41
C ALA A 227 40.38 26.38 -22.13
N GLU A 228 41.58 25.91 -22.59
CA GLU A 228 42.11 24.57 -22.30
C GLU A 228 42.25 24.36 -20.80
N GLN A 229 42.87 25.28 -20.08
CA GLN A 229 43.03 25.22 -18.63
C GLN A 229 41.69 25.15 -17.91
N PHE A 230 40.76 25.98 -18.32
CA PHE A 230 39.38 25.93 -17.76
C PHE A 230 38.69 24.57 -17.94
N ILE A 231 38.81 23.98 -19.15
CA ILE A 231 38.26 22.65 -19.45
C ILE A 231 38.94 21.57 -18.62
N ARG A 232 40.24 21.63 -18.47
CA ARG A 232 41.02 20.71 -17.65
C ARG A 232 40.56 20.76 -16.20
N ASP A 233 40.49 21.93 -15.61
CA ASP A 233 40.14 22.11 -14.20
C ASP A 233 38.68 21.77 -13.91
N THR A 234 37.77 21.95 -14.89
CA THR A 234 36.35 21.69 -14.71
C THR A 234 35.94 20.25 -14.98
N PHE A 235 36.45 19.61 -16.05
CA PHE A 235 35.89 18.37 -16.57
C PHE A 235 36.81 17.16 -16.52
N GLU A 236 38.14 17.32 -16.35
CA GLU A 236 39.01 16.18 -16.21
C GLU A 236 38.76 15.43 -14.91
N PRO A 237 38.59 14.10 -14.97
CA PRO A 237 38.23 13.31 -13.78
C PRO A 237 39.41 13.25 -12.79
N THR A 238 39.11 13.32 -11.52
CA THR A 238 40.03 12.90 -10.46
C THR A 238 39.79 11.43 -10.11
N ARG A 239 40.73 10.78 -9.40
CA ARG A 239 40.64 9.36 -9.05
C ARG A 239 39.40 8.99 -8.21
N TYR A 240 38.72 9.98 -7.66
CA TYR A 240 37.61 9.81 -6.70
C TYR A 240 36.26 10.32 -7.22
N GLU A 241 36.19 10.82 -8.44
CA GLU A 241 34.98 11.42 -9.00
C GLU A 241 34.50 10.67 -10.23
N LEU A 242 33.20 10.56 -10.37
CA LEU A 242 32.60 10.08 -11.60
C LEU A 242 32.90 11.08 -12.73
N PRO A 243 33.43 10.61 -13.86
CA PRO A 243 33.78 11.50 -14.96
C PRO A 243 32.52 12.18 -15.51
N ALA A 244 32.54 13.50 -15.57
CA ALA A 244 31.52 14.28 -16.24
C ALA A 244 31.46 13.94 -17.75
N THR A 245 30.28 13.93 -18.35
CA THR A 245 30.13 13.66 -19.77
C THR A 245 30.09 14.99 -20.55
N LEU A 246 31.27 15.57 -20.82
CA LEU A 246 31.36 16.74 -21.68
C LEU A 246 31.06 16.33 -23.12
N ARG A 247 29.93 16.81 -23.66
CA ARG A 247 29.47 16.47 -25.00
C ARG A 247 30.06 17.36 -26.08
N GLY A 248 30.35 18.59 -25.73
CA GLY A 248 30.98 19.51 -26.68
C GLY A 248 31.25 20.89 -26.09
N VAL A 249 32.01 21.66 -26.84
CA VAL A 249 32.41 23.03 -26.51
C VAL A 249 32.03 23.94 -27.69
N TYR A 250 31.27 25.00 -27.42
CA TYR A 250 30.67 25.85 -28.43
C TYR A 250 30.95 27.32 -28.13
N PHE A 251 31.19 28.08 -29.17
CA PHE A 251 31.47 29.50 -29.12
C PHE A 251 30.23 30.26 -29.57
N THR A 252 29.71 31.12 -28.72
CA THR A 252 28.43 31.77 -28.95
C THR A 252 28.51 33.29 -28.65
N SER A 253 27.68 34.04 -29.32
CA SER A 253 27.50 35.46 -29.02
C SER A 253 26.01 35.78 -28.97
N GLY A 254 25.53 36.32 -27.83
CA GLY A 254 24.30 37.08 -27.76
C GLY A 254 24.62 38.58 -27.93
N THR A 255 23.60 39.39 -28.06
CA THR A 255 23.79 40.83 -28.11
C THR A 255 24.30 41.36 -26.77
N GLN A 256 25.54 41.78 -26.69
CA GLN A 256 26.12 42.33 -25.46
C GLN A 256 26.44 43.82 -25.66
N VAL A 257 26.37 44.54 -24.57
CA VAL A 257 26.92 45.90 -24.47
C VAL A 257 28.23 45.80 -23.71
N GLY A 258 29.33 46.15 -24.32
CA GLY A 258 30.63 46.05 -23.68
C GLY A 258 31.78 46.61 -24.53
N THR A 259 32.95 46.69 -23.92
CA THR A 259 34.18 47.12 -24.63
C THR A 259 34.88 45.88 -25.18
N PRO A 260 35.17 45.82 -26.48
CA PRO A 260 35.91 44.72 -27.08
C PRO A 260 37.27 44.51 -26.41
N LEU A 261 37.64 43.25 -26.19
CA LEU A 261 38.91 42.82 -25.62
C LEU A 261 39.93 42.66 -26.74
N ASP A 262 40.96 43.52 -26.75
CA ASP A 262 42.12 43.36 -27.60
C ASP A 262 43.35 42.96 -26.79
N ARG A 263 43.57 41.64 -26.69
CA ARG A 263 44.68 41.05 -25.93
C ARG A 263 46.05 41.34 -26.57
N LEU A 264 46.11 41.35 -27.89
CA LEU A 264 47.36 41.57 -28.59
C LEU A 264 47.85 43.01 -28.41
N THR A 265 46.98 43.99 -28.63
CA THR A 265 47.31 45.40 -28.40
C THR A 265 47.60 45.68 -26.93
N ALA A 266 46.87 45.05 -25.99
CA ALA A 266 47.14 45.16 -24.56
C ALA A 266 48.50 44.59 -24.16
N ALA A 267 48.87 43.43 -24.73
CA ALA A 267 50.19 42.81 -24.49
C ALA A 267 51.33 43.65 -25.04
N LEU A 268 51.18 44.16 -26.28
CA LEU A 268 52.15 45.08 -26.90
C LEU A 268 52.27 46.40 -26.10
N SER A 269 51.15 46.98 -25.72
CA SER A 269 51.16 48.21 -24.92
C SER A 269 51.86 48.04 -23.59
N SER A 270 51.67 46.90 -22.91
CA SER A 270 52.39 46.59 -21.67
C SER A 270 53.87 46.38 -21.86
N SER A 271 54.30 45.76 -22.99
CA SER A 271 55.68 45.49 -23.31
C SER A 271 56.45 46.75 -23.73
N PHE A 272 55.78 47.72 -24.37
CA PHE A 272 56.37 48.95 -24.86
C PHE A 272 56.01 50.20 -24.03
N GLY A 273 55.30 50.06 -22.91
CA GLY A 273 54.95 51.19 -22.05
C GLY A 273 53.97 52.16 -22.67
N LEU A 274 53.22 51.78 -23.69
CA LEU A 274 52.29 52.63 -24.39
C LEU A 274 50.95 52.74 -23.66
N ALA A 275 50.30 53.91 -23.73
CA ALA A 275 48.98 54.10 -23.14
C ALA A 275 47.96 53.11 -23.77
N ARG A 276 47.15 52.41 -22.97
CA ARG A 276 46.09 51.54 -23.44
C ARG A 276 45.09 52.37 -24.27
N GLN A 277 44.99 52.05 -25.53
CA GLN A 277 43.96 52.59 -26.41
C GLN A 277 42.66 51.86 -26.10
N GLN A 278 41.72 52.49 -25.42
CA GLN A 278 40.38 51.93 -25.19
C GLN A 278 39.62 51.93 -26.51
N LEU A 279 39.26 50.80 -27.00
CA LEU A 279 38.32 50.63 -28.10
C LEU A 279 36.95 51.23 -27.70
N PRO A 280 36.26 51.96 -28.61
CA PRO A 280 34.93 52.46 -28.28
C PRO A 280 33.98 51.29 -27.88
N ALA A 281 33.17 51.55 -26.85
CA ALA A 281 32.18 50.57 -26.41
C ALA A 281 31.24 50.22 -27.57
N PHE A 282 31.07 48.94 -27.80
CA PHE A 282 30.23 48.47 -28.88
C PHE A 282 28.75 48.51 -28.48
N THR A 283 27.97 49.36 -29.12
CA THR A 283 26.51 49.34 -29.08
C THR A 283 26.03 48.41 -30.18
N GLY A 284 26.05 47.12 -29.91
CA GLY A 284 25.75 46.07 -30.88
C GLY A 284 24.32 46.17 -31.43
N ALA A 285 24.19 46.05 -32.72
CA ALA A 285 22.92 46.08 -33.45
C ALA A 285 22.16 44.73 -33.34
N GLY A 286 21.88 44.22 -32.13
CA GLY A 286 20.95 43.12 -31.91
C GLY A 286 21.18 41.81 -32.68
N ARG A 287 22.41 41.51 -33.09
CA ARG A 287 22.75 40.31 -33.87
C ARG A 287 23.34 39.22 -32.97
N SER A 288 22.68 38.04 -32.93
CA SER A 288 23.21 36.87 -32.28
C SER A 288 23.96 35.96 -33.26
N TYR A 289 24.98 35.24 -32.77
CA TYR A 289 25.78 34.34 -33.56
C TYR A 289 25.88 32.99 -32.87
N PHE A 290 25.64 31.91 -33.62
CA PHE A 290 25.95 30.51 -33.30
C PHE A 290 25.19 29.92 -32.09
N VAL A 291 23.99 30.38 -31.79
CA VAL A 291 23.18 29.94 -30.65
C VAL A 291 21.96 29.09 -31.07
N SER A 292 21.24 29.54 -32.12
CA SER A 292 19.91 28.99 -32.44
C SER A 292 19.96 27.50 -32.78
N ARG A 293 20.70 27.09 -33.80
CA ARG A 293 20.81 25.70 -34.21
C ARG A 293 21.59 24.85 -33.20
N LEU A 294 22.47 25.46 -32.42
CA LEU A 294 23.11 24.77 -31.30
C LEU A 294 22.06 24.21 -30.32
N LEU A 295 21.07 25.00 -29.95
CA LEU A 295 20.03 24.54 -29.04
C LEU A 295 19.01 23.64 -29.71
N SER A 296 18.44 24.06 -30.87
CA SER A 296 17.38 23.30 -31.54
C SER A 296 17.83 21.96 -32.12
N ASP A 297 18.93 21.99 -32.87
CA ASP A 297 19.32 20.84 -33.69
C ASP A 297 20.27 19.89 -32.94
N LEU A 298 21.16 20.41 -32.09
CA LEU A 298 22.14 19.61 -31.39
C LEU A 298 21.67 19.27 -29.96
N VAL A 299 21.49 20.27 -29.10
CA VAL A 299 21.21 20.04 -27.68
C VAL A 299 19.87 19.34 -27.49
N PHE A 300 18.81 19.79 -28.15
CA PHE A 300 17.48 19.19 -28.01
C PHE A 300 17.36 17.87 -28.76
N GLY A 301 18.07 17.72 -29.89
CA GLY A 301 18.15 16.47 -30.63
C GLY A 301 18.76 15.32 -29.82
N GLU A 302 19.66 15.64 -28.90
CA GLU A 302 20.35 14.67 -28.04
C GLU A 302 19.67 14.41 -26.68
N ALA A 303 18.39 14.77 -26.53
CA ALA A 303 17.63 14.63 -25.27
C ALA A 303 17.61 13.21 -24.69
N GLY A 304 17.82 12.19 -25.51
CA GLY A 304 17.87 10.78 -25.11
C GLY A 304 19.18 10.32 -24.47
N LEU A 305 20.23 11.16 -24.47
CA LEU A 305 21.53 10.79 -23.92
C LEU A 305 21.60 10.77 -22.39
N ALA A 306 20.64 11.39 -21.70
CA ALA A 306 20.54 11.32 -20.25
C ALA A 306 20.03 9.95 -19.83
N ASN A 307 20.85 9.17 -19.16
CA ASN A 307 20.53 7.84 -18.67
C ASN A 307 20.66 7.75 -17.16
N SER A 308 19.82 6.89 -16.55
CA SER A 308 19.94 6.56 -15.13
C SER A 308 21.31 5.95 -14.84
N ASP A 309 21.87 6.21 -13.67
CA ASP A 309 23.13 5.58 -13.26
C ASP A 309 22.94 4.05 -13.24
N PRO A 310 23.85 3.27 -13.89
CA PRO A 310 23.78 1.80 -13.90
C PRO A 310 23.72 1.16 -12.51
N ALA A 311 24.25 1.82 -11.47
CA ALA A 311 24.18 1.35 -10.09
C ALA A 311 22.76 1.49 -9.50
N GLU A 312 22.10 2.63 -9.72
CA GLU A 312 20.70 2.82 -9.29
C GLU A 312 19.73 1.97 -10.10
N GLU A 313 20.00 1.78 -11.38
CA GLU A 313 19.19 0.93 -12.24
C GLU A 313 19.26 -0.55 -11.82
N ARG A 314 20.45 -1.06 -11.47
CA ARG A 314 20.63 -2.41 -10.90
C ARG A 314 19.89 -2.54 -9.58
N ARG A 315 20.00 -1.56 -8.67
CA ARG A 315 19.29 -1.55 -7.39
C ARG A 315 17.77 -1.58 -7.60
N SER A 316 17.26 -0.77 -8.51
CA SER A 316 15.83 -0.74 -8.86
C SER A 316 15.35 -2.06 -9.46
N GLN A 317 16.17 -2.69 -10.33
CA GLN A 317 15.87 -4.02 -10.90
C GLN A 317 15.86 -5.10 -9.83
N TRP A 318 16.81 -5.09 -8.88
CA TRP A 318 16.83 -6.02 -7.75
C TRP A 318 15.61 -5.87 -6.84
N ILE A 319 15.21 -4.63 -6.52
CA ILE A 319 13.99 -4.36 -5.74
C ILE A 319 12.74 -4.87 -6.48
N ARG A 320 12.64 -4.60 -7.78
CA ARG A 320 11.52 -5.11 -8.61
C ARG A 320 11.47 -6.63 -8.67
N ARG A 321 12.63 -7.29 -8.90
CA ARG A 321 12.71 -8.76 -8.92
C ARG A 321 12.39 -9.35 -7.56
N GLY A 322 12.89 -8.74 -6.48
CA GLY A 322 12.57 -9.12 -5.11
C GLY A 322 11.08 -8.97 -4.78
N ALA A 323 10.46 -7.85 -5.17
CA ALA A 323 9.03 -7.62 -4.99
C ALA A 323 8.18 -8.61 -5.80
N LEU A 324 8.57 -8.89 -7.06
CA LEU A 324 7.89 -9.87 -7.91
C LEU A 324 8.04 -11.28 -7.34
N GLY A 325 9.24 -11.67 -6.91
CA GLY A 325 9.49 -12.95 -6.25
C GLY A 325 8.70 -13.09 -4.96
N GLY A 326 8.69 -12.04 -4.13
CA GLY A 326 7.91 -12.01 -2.89
C GLY A 326 6.40 -12.13 -3.13
N SER A 327 5.87 -11.47 -4.16
CA SER A 327 4.45 -11.59 -4.51
C SER A 327 4.08 -12.98 -5.02
N VAL A 328 4.93 -13.63 -5.80
CA VAL A 328 4.73 -15.02 -6.26
C VAL A 328 4.72 -15.98 -5.07
N VAL A 329 5.66 -15.84 -4.13
CA VAL A 329 5.69 -16.65 -2.90
C VAL A 329 4.43 -16.42 -2.06
N ALA A 330 3.98 -15.17 -1.89
CA ALA A 330 2.76 -14.87 -1.16
C ALA A 330 1.53 -15.52 -1.81
N VAL A 331 1.39 -15.45 -3.13
CA VAL A 331 0.30 -16.12 -3.87
C VAL A 331 0.36 -17.64 -3.71
N LEU A 332 1.55 -18.25 -3.76
CA LEU A 332 1.72 -19.69 -3.54
C LEU A 332 1.34 -20.10 -2.11
N LEU A 333 1.70 -19.31 -1.11
CA LEU A 333 1.31 -19.57 0.29
C LEU A 333 -0.21 -19.50 0.48
N VAL A 334 -0.87 -18.49 -0.12
CA VAL A 334 -2.33 -18.39 -0.10
C VAL A 334 -2.98 -19.56 -0.83
N ALA A 335 -2.45 -19.96 -1.98
CA ALA A 335 -2.95 -21.11 -2.72
C ALA A 335 -2.80 -22.42 -1.94
N LEU A 336 -1.66 -22.63 -1.28
CA LEU A 336 -1.43 -23.78 -0.40
C LEU A 336 -2.39 -23.79 0.79
N ALA A 337 -2.62 -22.62 1.40
CA ALA A 337 -3.58 -22.48 2.49
C ALA A 337 -5.01 -22.80 2.03
N TRP A 338 -5.41 -22.36 0.84
CA TRP A 338 -6.72 -22.69 0.25
C TRP A 338 -6.85 -24.17 -0.08
N VAL A 339 -5.83 -24.79 -0.66
CA VAL A 339 -5.81 -26.23 -0.92
C VAL A 339 -5.92 -27.03 0.38
N SER A 340 -5.15 -26.65 1.40
CA SER A 340 -5.24 -27.27 2.73
C SER A 340 -6.63 -27.10 3.35
N SER A 341 -7.20 -25.89 3.28
CA SER A 341 -8.56 -25.61 3.75
C SER A 341 -9.61 -26.44 3.00
N TYR A 342 -9.48 -26.57 1.67
CA TYR A 342 -10.38 -27.39 0.86
C TYR A 342 -10.37 -28.86 1.30
N PHE A 343 -9.19 -29.47 1.43
CA PHE A 343 -9.09 -30.87 1.86
C PHE A 343 -9.61 -31.08 3.29
N SER A 344 -9.33 -30.15 4.20
CA SER A 344 -9.85 -30.21 5.56
C SER A 344 -11.38 -30.14 5.60
N ASN A 345 -12.00 -29.23 4.86
CA ASN A 345 -13.45 -29.12 4.78
C ASN A 345 -14.08 -30.32 4.06
N HIS A 346 -13.45 -30.82 3.01
CA HIS A 346 -13.94 -31.99 2.29
C HIS A 346 -13.96 -33.24 3.20
N SER A 347 -12.88 -33.46 3.95
CA SER A 347 -12.83 -34.58 4.91
C SER A 347 -13.86 -34.44 6.04
N LEU A 348 -14.13 -33.22 6.49
CA LEU A 348 -15.16 -32.94 7.48
C LEU A 348 -16.57 -33.25 6.94
N ILE A 349 -16.89 -32.79 5.72
CA ILE A 349 -18.17 -33.07 5.07
C ILE A 349 -18.35 -34.59 4.89
N GLU A 350 -17.31 -35.31 4.47
CA GLU A 350 -17.35 -36.75 4.29
C GLU A 350 -17.62 -37.50 5.63
N GLN A 351 -16.92 -37.09 6.69
CA GLN A 351 -17.15 -37.64 8.02
C GLN A 351 -18.58 -37.41 8.51
N ILE A 352 -19.09 -36.19 8.37
CA ILE A 352 -20.47 -35.85 8.77
C ILE A 352 -21.48 -36.60 7.90
N SER A 353 -21.23 -36.76 6.59
CA SER A 353 -22.15 -37.52 5.71
C SER A 353 -22.26 -38.98 6.10
N VAL A 354 -21.14 -39.61 6.48
CA VAL A 354 -21.14 -40.98 6.99
C VAL A 354 -21.91 -41.10 8.31
N GLN A 355 -21.70 -40.15 9.23
CA GLN A 355 -22.41 -40.13 10.51
C GLN A 355 -23.91 -39.86 10.30
N ALA A 356 -24.28 -38.95 9.41
CA ALA A 356 -25.68 -38.68 9.07
C ALA A 356 -26.38 -39.89 8.45
N ALA A 357 -25.69 -40.64 7.58
CA ALA A 357 -26.21 -41.90 7.04
C ALA A 357 -26.45 -42.94 8.13
N ALA A 358 -25.56 -43.05 9.09
CA ALA A 358 -25.72 -43.95 10.24
C ALA A 358 -26.91 -43.54 11.13
N VAL A 359 -27.11 -42.24 11.35
CA VAL A 359 -28.30 -41.72 12.07
C VAL A 359 -29.57 -42.07 11.32
N ALA A 360 -29.62 -41.85 9.98
CA ALA A 360 -30.78 -42.18 9.16
C ALA A 360 -31.13 -43.67 9.23
N GLU A 361 -30.12 -44.55 9.21
CA GLU A 361 -30.31 -46.00 9.38
C GLU A 361 -30.87 -46.34 10.75
N GLN A 362 -30.33 -45.71 11.82
CA GLN A 362 -30.83 -45.92 13.18
C GLN A 362 -32.26 -45.39 13.36
N VAL A 363 -32.58 -44.22 12.81
CA VAL A 363 -33.95 -43.66 12.83
C VAL A 363 -34.93 -44.61 12.14
N THR A 364 -34.57 -45.15 10.96
CA THR A 364 -35.44 -46.11 10.23
C THR A 364 -35.55 -47.47 10.88
N SER A 365 -34.55 -47.90 11.67
CA SER A 365 -34.55 -49.15 12.40
C SER A 365 -35.49 -49.15 13.60
N VAL A 366 -35.84 -47.97 14.14
CA VAL A 366 -36.80 -47.83 15.24
C VAL A 366 -38.22 -47.92 14.64
N GLY A 367 -38.82 -49.11 14.79
CA GLY A 367 -40.17 -49.40 14.28
C GLY A 367 -41.24 -48.41 14.78
N ALA A 368 -42.20 -48.08 13.93
CA ALA A 368 -43.29 -47.14 14.27
C ALA A 368 -44.17 -47.67 15.43
N ASP A 369 -44.25 -48.99 15.58
CA ASP A 369 -45.09 -49.64 16.61
C ASP A 369 -44.37 -49.81 17.96
N GLU A 370 -43.10 -49.43 18.07
CA GLU A 370 -42.35 -49.58 19.30
C GLU A 370 -42.57 -48.44 20.29
N ALA A 371 -43.53 -48.60 21.20
CA ALA A 371 -43.89 -47.59 22.21
C ALA A 371 -42.80 -47.35 23.29
N ARG A 372 -41.67 -48.08 23.24
CA ARG A 372 -40.61 -47.97 24.24
C ARG A 372 -39.72 -46.78 23.98
N LEU A 373 -39.75 -45.83 24.90
CA LEU A 373 -38.86 -44.62 24.83
C LEU A 373 -37.37 -44.99 24.77
N VAL A 374 -36.94 -46.03 25.45
CA VAL A 374 -35.53 -46.44 25.50
C VAL A 374 -35.02 -46.94 24.14
N ALA A 375 -35.89 -47.46 23.29
CA ALA A 375 -35.52 -47.89 21.93
C ALA A 375 -35.08 -46.71 21.03
N THR A 376 -35.48 -45.52 21.35
CA THR A 376 -35.07 -44.32 20.58
C THR A 376 -33.69 -43.79 20.97
N LEU A 377 -33.14 -44.16 22.13
CA LEU A 377 -31.86 -43.64 22.63
C LEU A 377 -30.70 -43.78 21.64
N PRO A 378 -30.47 -44.92 20.95
CA PRO A 378 -29.36 -44.99 20.00
C PRO A 378 -29.46 -43.94 18.88
N ALA A 379 -30.66 -43.72 18.33
CA ALA A 379 -30.88 -42.72 17.27
C ALA A 379 -30.77 -41.29 17.81
N LEU A 380 -31.25 -41.03 19.01
CA LEU A 380 -31.15 -39.72 19.67
C LEU A 380 -29.71 -39.39 20.06
N ASP A 381 -28.98 -40.33 20.64
CA ASP A 381 -27.55 -40.19 20.99
C ASP A 381 -26.69 -39.94 19.73
N ALA A 382 -26.95 -40.69 18.66
CA ALA A 382 -26.23 -40.54 17.42
C ALA A 382 -26.51 -39.18 16.75
N SER A 383 -27.78 -38.73 16.77
CA SER A 383 -28.14 -37.42 16.23
C SER A 383 -27.58 -36.25 17.08
N LEU A 384 -27.48 -36.41 18.39
CA LEU A 384 -26.82 -35.45 19.27
C LEU A 384 -25.30 -35.36 18.99
N GLN A 385 -24.65 -36.49 18.69
CA GLN A 385 -23.22 -36.49 18.34
C GLN A 385 -22.92 -35.73 17.05
N LEU A 386 -23.86 -35.63 16.11
CA LEU A 386 -23.72 -34.82 14.90
C LEU A 386 -23.57 -33.34 15.23
N THR A 387 -24.21 -32.83 16.29
CA THR A 387 -24.16 -31.39 16.65
C THR A 387 -22.79 -30.90 17.10
N GLY A 388 -21.81 -31.78 17.29
CA GLY A 388 -20.45 -31.42 17.68
C GLY A 388 -20.29 -30.86 19.09
N ARG A 389 -21.36 -30.75 19.89
CA ARG A 389 -21.36 -30.17 21.25
C ARG A 389 -20.36 -30.85 22.22
N HIS A 390 -19.76 -32.00 21.87
CA HIS A 390 -18.78 -32.72 22.67
C HIS A 390 -17.34 -32.63 22.16
N ARG A 391 -17.06 -31.78 21.12
CA ARG A 391 -15.70 -31.58 20.59
C ARG A 391 -15.06 -30.30 21.16
N GLU A 392 -14.89 -30.23 22.47
CA GLU A 392 -13.97 -29.29 23.09
C GLU A 392 -12.53 -29.84 22.95
N GLY A 393 -11.71 -29.26 22.06
CA GLY A 393 -10.28 -29.57 22.02
C GLY A 393 -9.43 -29.11 20.85
N ASP A 394 -9.97 -28.73 19.69
CA ASP A 394 -9.16 -28.47 18.51
C ASP A 394 -9.08 -26.96 18.15
N SER A 395 -8.52 -26.16 19.05
CA SER A 395 -8.47 -24.70 18.87
C SER A 395 -7.27 -24.17 18.04
N VAL A 396 -6.25 -24.99 17.74
CA VAL A 396 -5.01 -24.50 17.11
C VAL A 396 -4.95 -24.70 15.58
N VAL A 397 -5.65 -25.70 15.04
CA VAL A 397 -5.71 -25.95 13.58
C VAL A 397 -6.73 -25.04 12.88
N SER A 398 -7.56 -24.38 13.66
CA SER A 398 -8.73 -23.60 13.23
C SER A 398 -8.41 -22.32 12.46
N ALA A 399 -7.31 -21.60 12.76
CA ALA A 399 -7.06 -20.29 12.17
C ALA A 399 -6.69 -20.34 10.67
N VAL A 400 -6.01 -21.38 10.21
CA VAL A 400 -5.60 -21.55 8.82
C VAL A 400 -6.73 -22.14 7.96
N SER A 401 -7.61 -22.96 8.56
CA SER A 401 -8.79 -23.53 7.87
C SER A 401 -9.92 -22.50 7.67
N GLN A 402 -9.91 -21.39 8.40
CA GLN A 402 -10.95 -20.36 8.38
C GLN A 402 -10.84 -19.34 7.23
N LEU A 403 -9.94 -19.50 6.26
CA LEU A 403 -9.73 -18.56 5.15
C LEU A 403 -10.93 -18.45 4.16
N GLY A 404 -12.13 -18.28 4.69
CA GLY A 404 -13.36 -18.03 3.93
C GLY A 404 -14.05 -19.28 3.36
N LEU A 405 -13.55 -20.49 3.67
CA LEU A 405 -14.14 -21.78 3.24
C LEU A 405 -14.70 -22.59 4.41
N ASP A 406 -14.75 -22.05 5.62
CA ASP A 406 -15.21 -22.79 6.80
C ASP A 406 -16.71 -23.10 6.72
N GLN A 407 -17.05 -24.37 6.52
CA GLN A 407 -18.41 -24.89 6.45
C GLN A 407 -18.96 -25.34 7.81
N ARG A 408 -18.14 -25.34 8.87
CA ARG A 408 -18.53 -25.83 10.20
C ARG A 408 -19.78 -25.14 10.75
N PRO A 409 -19.90 -23.79 10.74
CA PRO A 409 -21.08 -23.15 11.30
C PRO A 409 -22.39 -23.54 10.60
N GLY A 410 -22.31 -23.74 9.28
CA GLY A 410 -23.47 -24.19 8.49
C GLY A 410 -23.84 -25.65 8.81
N LEU A 411 -22.84 -26.52 8.90
CA LEU A 411 -23.03 -27.94 9.21
C LEU A 411 -23.51 -28.15 10.65
N GLU A 412 -23.00 -27.38 11.61
CA GLU A 412 -23.45 -27.43 13.00
C GLU A 412 -24.91 -26.97 13.16
N ALA A 413 -25.29 -25.90 12.44
CA ALA A 413 -26.67 -25.42 12.43
C ALA A 413 -27.63 -26.46 11.84
N GLU A 414 -27.24 -27.10 10.75
CA GLU A 414 -28.06 -28.14 10.10
C GLU A 414 -28.13 -29.40 10.93
N ALA A 415 -27.04 -29.81 11.56
CA ALA A 415 -27.02 -30.92 12.50
C ALA A 415 -27.92 -30.68 13.71
N GLU A 416 -27.94 -29.44 14.22
CA GLU A 416 -28.85 -29.04 15.31
C GLU A 416 -30.32 -29.11 14.88
N ASN A 417 -30.62 -28.66 13.65
CA ASN A 417 -31.98 -28.78 13.10
C ASN A 417 -32.41 -30.25 12.95
N THR A 418 -31.52 -31.06 12.37
CA THR A 418 -31.76 -32.50 12.22
C THR A 418 -32.00 -33.17 13.56
N TYR A 419 -31.19 -32.88 14.58
CA TYR A 419 -31.39 -33.43 15.92
C TYR A 419 -32.76 -33.06 16.49
N ARG A 420 -33.23 -31.81 16.28
CA ARG A 420 -34.57 -31.40 16.73
C ARG A 420 -35.70 -32.08 15.99
N GLU A 421 -35.57 -32.28 14.69
CA GLU A 421 -36.54 -33.03 13.90
C GLU A 421 -36.61 -34.46 14.46
N VAL A 422 -35.46 -35.12 14.71
CA VAL A 422 -35.44 -36.47 15.30
C VAL A 422 -36.08 -36.48 16.69
N LEU A 423 -35.85 -35.47 17.54
CA LEU A 423 -36.53 -35.33 18.83
C LEU A 423 -38.05 -35.19 18.66
N GLY A 424 -38.50 -34.34 17.72
CA GLY A 424 -39.92 -34.11 17.46
C GLY A 424 -40.64 -35.34 16.87
N ASP A 425 -39.95 -36.07 15.99
CA ASP A 425 -40.57 -37.20 15.26
C ASP A 425 -40.47 -38.53 16.01
N LEU A 426 -39.41 -38.73 16.81
CA LEU A 426 -39.24 -40.00 17.51
C LEU A 426 -39.62 -39.92 19.00
N LEU A 427 -39.16 -38.92 19.74
CA LEU A 427 -39.33 -38.85 21.19
C LEU A 427 -40.73 -38.37 21.56
N LEU A 428 -41.19 -37.26 20.96
CA LEU A 428 -42.44 -36.62 21.31
C LEU A 428 -43.68 -37.49 21.10
N PRO A 429 -43.87 -38.18 19.95
CA PRO A 429 -45.01 -39.09 19.77
C PRO A 429 -45.03 -40.25 20.75
N ARG A 430 -43.85 -40.82 21.07
CA ARG A 430 -43.73 -41.91 22.02
C ARG A 430 -44.01 -41.46 23.46
N LEU A 431 -43.62 -40.25 23.82
CA LEU A 431 -44.00 -39.64 25.10
C LEU A 431 -45.52 -39.49 25.21
N VAL A 432 -46.18 -39.03 24.15
CA VAL A 432 -47.64 -38.91 24.08
C VAL A 432 -48.29 -40.28 24.20
N LEU A 433 -47.88 -41.25 23.41
CA LEU A 433 -48.41 -42.62 23.47
C LEU A 433 -48.23 -43.25 24.87
N ARG A 434 -47.09 -43.02 25.51
CA ARG A 434 -46.85 -43.50 26.87
C ARG A 434 -47.77 -42.86 27.88
N LEU A 435 -48.00 -41.54 27.78
CA LEU A 435 -48.97 -40.85 28.62
C LEU A 435 -50.38 -41.44 28.44
N GLU A 436 -50.80 -41.71 27.22
CA GLU A 436 -52.09 -42.33 26.93
C GLU A 436 -52.21 -43.76 27.48
N GLU A 437 -51.15 -44.55 27.33
CA GLU A 437 -51.10 -45.90 27.91
C GLU A 437 -51.25 -45.86 29.42
N ARG A 438 -50.56 -44.92 30.10
CA ARG A 438 -50.70 -44.73 31.54
C ARG A 438 -52.12 -44.30 31.94
N LEU A 439 -52.69 -43.35 31.21
CA LEU A 439 -54.07 -42.89 31.49
C LEU A 439 -55.12 -43.99 31.30
N ARG A 440 -54.91 -44.89 30.32
CA ARG A 440 -55.80 -46.05 30.13
C ARG A 440 -55.65 -47.09 31.23
N GLY A 441 -54.39 -47.37 31.64
CA GLY A 441 -54.08 -48.46 32.60
C GLY A 441 -54.09 -48.05 34.06
N ALA A 442 -53.97 -46.77 34.40
CA ALA A 442 -53.87 -46.34 35.79
C ALA A 442 -55.16 -46.53 36.55
N THR A 443 -54.98 -47.03 37.76
CA THR A 443 -56.05 -47.26 38.75
C THR A 443 -55.93 -46.30 39.94
N ARG A 444 -54.70 -45.81 40.20
CA ARG A 444 -54.42 -44.91 41.31
C ARG A 444 -54.77 -43.47 40.95
N THR A 445 -55.32 -42.72 41.87
CA THR A 445 -55.75 -41.33 41.69
C THR A 445 -54.60 -40.38 41.33
N ASP A 446 -53.48 -40.52 42.05
CA ASP A 446 -52.29 -39.71 41.90
C ASP A 446 -51.67 -39.93 40.51
N GLU A 447 -51.58 -41.14 40.03
CA GLU A 447 -51.09 -41.49 38.69
C GLU A 447 -52.01 -40.92 37.57
N ILE A 448 -53.33 -41.02 37.74
CA ILE A 448 -54.29 -40.50 36.76
C ILE A 448 -54.18 -38.99 36.69
N TYR A 449 -54.08 -38.33 37.88
CA TYR A 449 -54.02 -36.87 37.94
C TYR A 449 -52.71 -36.34 37.35
N SER A 450 -51.57 -36.87 37.77
CA SER A 450 -50.24 -36.45 37.27
C SER A 450 -50.10 -36.70 35.77
N SER A 451 -50.48 -37.86 35.28
CA SER A 451 -50.43 -38.19 33.85
C SER A 451 -51.37 -37.32 33.00
N LEU A 452 -52.61 -37.08 33.49
CA LEU A 452 -53.58 -36.21 32.79
C LEU A 452 -53.10 -34.76 32.74
N ARG A 453 -52.55 -34.27 33.83
CA ARG A 453 -51.97 -32.92 33.90
C ARG A 453 -50.82 -32.76 32.91
N THR A 454 -49.86 -33.67 32.90
CA THR A 454 -48.73 -33.68 31.97
C THR A 454 -49.20 -33.79 30.52
N TYR A 455 -50.20 -34.67 30.23
CA TYR A 455 -50.77 -34.82 28.90
C TYR A 455 -51.44 -33.54 28.38
N LEU A 456 -52.16 -32.82 29.22
CA LEU A 456 -52.81 -31.55 28.88
C LEU A 456 -51.81 -30.39 28.75
N MET A 457 -50.71 -30.40 29.53
CA MET A 457 -49.64 -29.41 29.45
C MET A 457 -48.95 -29.40 28.06
N LEU A 458 -48.82 -30.55 27.42
CA LEU A 458 -48.22 -30.64 26.09
C LEU A 458 -49.01 -29.84 25.03
N ARG A 459 -50.32 -29.59 25.23
CA ARG A 459 -51.15 -28.84 24.30
C ARG A 459 -51.40 -27.40 24.70
N THR A 460 -51.25 -27.05 25.98
CA THR A 460 -51.62 -25.75 26.52
C THR A 460 -50.36 -24.92 26.80
N PRO A 461 -49.92 -24.05 25.90
CA PRO A 461 -48.67 -23.27 26.05
C PRO A 461 -48.65 -22.42 27.34
N GLU A 462 -49.83 -21.95 27.79
CA GLU A 462 -49.96 -21.11 28.99
C GLU A 462 -49.62 -21.87 30.30
N HIS A 463 -49.74 -23.17 30.29
CA HIS A 463 -49.47 -24.04 31.44
C HIS A 463 -48.32 -25.00 31.24
N PHE A 464 -47.52 -24.79 30.19
CA PHE A 464 -46.40 -25.63 29.85
C PHE A 464 -45.25 -25.49 30.86
N SER A 465 -44.72 -26.61 31.31
CA SER A 465 -43.52 -26.68 32.16
C SER A 465 -42.70 -27.92 31.79
N ALA A 466 -41.50 -27.66 31.23
CA ALA A 466 -40.56 -28.74 30.88
C ALA A 466 -40.15 -29.55 32.11
N ASP A 467 -39.88 -28.87 33.24
CA ASP A 467 -39.47 -29.53 34.48
C ASP A 467 -40.51 -30.55 34.98
N GLN A 468 -41.81 -30.16 34.94
CA GLN A 468 -42.91 -31.04 35.39
C GLN A 468 -43.08 -32.27 34.46
N ILE A 469 -42.83 -32.09 33.15
CA ILE A 469 -42.85 -33.21 32.20
C ILE A 469 -41.69 -34.14 32.46
N ALA A 470 -40.50 -33.61 32.75
CA ALA A 470 -39.30 -34.38 33.08
C ALA A 470 -39.45 -35.11 34.42
N ASP A 471 -40.01 -34.46 35.45
CA ASP A 471 -40.29 -35.07 36.74
C ASP A 471 -41.31 -36.23 36.60
N TRP A 472 -42.37 -36.02 35.80
CA TRP A 472 -43.35 -37.07 35.52
C TRP A 472 -42.68 -38.25 34.82
N LEU A 473 -41.88 -38.04 33.77
CA LEU A 473 -41.19 -39.12 33.04
C LEU A 473 -40.22 -39.87 33.94
N SER A 474 -39.45 -39.11 34.74
CA SER A 474 -38.50 -39.71 35.69
C SER A 474 -39.21 -40.63 36.70
N GLN A 475 -40.35 -40.19 37.23
CA GLN A 475 -41.12 -40.95 38.18
C GLN A 475 -41.81 -42.18 37.54
N ASP A 476 -42.37 -42.01 36.34
CA ASP A 476 -42.96 -43.09 35.58
C ASP A 476 -41.95 -44.21 35.25
N LEU A 477 -40.74 -43.85 34.80
CA LEU A 477 -39.67 -44.80 34.52
C LEU A 477 -39.19 -45.53 35.79
N LEU A 478 -39.16 -44.85 36.92
CA LEU A 478 -38.81 -45.45 38.22
C LEU A 478 -39.86 -46.39 38.72
N THR A 479 -41.16 -46.10 38.49
CA THR A 479 -42.25 -46.89 39.01
C THR A 479 -42.56 -48.12 38.19
N HIS A 480 -42.43 -48.00 36.84
CA HIS A 480 -42.94 -49.05 35.95
C HIS A 480 -41.87 -49.77 35.15
N ASP A 481 -40.65 -49.17 34.98
CA ASP A 481 -39.58 -49.70 34.16
C ASP A 481 -38.25 -49.81 34.91
N LEU A 482 -38.25 -49.86 36.24
CA LEU A 482 -37.04 -49.88 37.05
C LEU A 482 -36.08 -51.03 36.67
N ASP A 483 -36.65 -52.20 36.36
CA ASP A 483 -35.88 -53.42 35.99
C ASP A 483 -35.48 -53.43 34.50
N ARG A 484 -36.06 -52.56 33.66
CA ARG A 484 -35.88 -52.56 32.20
C ARG A 484 -35.04 -51.40 31.71
N VAL A 485 -34.94 -50.31 32.50
CA VAL A 485 -34.24 -49.09 32.15
C VAL A 485 -33.14 -48.82 33.16
N THR A 486 -31.89 -48.87 32.70
CA THR A 486 -30.74 -48.57 33.55
C THR A 486 -30.68 -47.08 33.93
N LYS A 487 -30.04 -46.78 35.06
CA LYS A 487 -29.84 -45.38 35.49
C LYS A 487 -29.22 -44.47 34.39
N PRO A 488 -28.14 -44.90 33.67
CA PRO A 488 -27.57 -44.10 32.58
C PRO A 488 -28.53 -43.85 31.40
N GLN A 489 -29.36 -44.83 31.06
CA GLN A 489 -30.37 -44.70 30.01
C GLN A 489 -31.44 -43.66 30.38
N ARG A 490 -31.87 -43.67 31.63
CA ARG A 490 -32.83 -42.69 32.15
C ARG A 490 -32.27 -41.28 32.13
N GLU A 491 -31.03 -41.09 32.61
CA GLU A 491 -30.37 -39.80 32.60
C GLU A 491 -30.23 -39.26 31.18
N ARG A 492 -29.83 -40.09 30.21
CA ARG A 492 -29.75 -39.69 28.79
C ARG A 492 -31.12 -39.31 28.21
N LEU A 493 -32.15 -40.09 28.54
CA LEU A 493 -33.50 -39.78 28.07
C LEU A 493 -34.00 -38.42 28.58
N LEU A 494 -33.70 -38.11 29.85
CA LEU A 494 -34.03 -36.79 30.42
C LEU A 494 -33.27 -35.64 29.77
N VAL A 495 -32.01 -35.84 29.41
CA VAL A 495 -31.21 -34.84 28.64
C VAL A 495 -31.84 -34.60 27.26
N HIS A 496 -32.28 -35.65 26.56
CA HIS A 496 -32.97 -35.49 25.29
C HIS A 496 -34.33 -34.82 25.44
N LEU A 497 -35.04 -35.07 26.52
CA LEU A 497 -36.31 -34.39 26.83
C LEU A 497 -36.10 -32.90 27.12
N ASP A 498 -35.07 -32.57 27.89
CA ASP A 498 -34.68 -31.18 28.16
C ASP A 498 -34.32 -30.45 26.87
N ASN A 499 -33.51 -31.04 26.00
CA ASN A 499 -33.19 -30.50 24.69
C ASN A 499 -34.42 -30.35 23.76
N LEU A 500 -35.41 -31.21 23.87
CA LEU A 500 -36.66 -31.10 23.11
C LEU A 500 -37.43 -29.84 23.49
N PHE A 501 -37.44 -29.50 24.78
CA PHE A 501 -38.20 -28.38 25.34
C PHE A 501 -37.36 -27.11 25.62
N ASP A 502 -36.08 -27.10 25.25
CA ASP A 502 -35.15 -25.98 25.47
C ASP A 502 -35.66 -24.63 24.92
N ARG A 503 -36.43 -24.67 23.82
CA ARG A 503 -37.03 -23.46 23.22
C ARG A 503 -38.51 -23.26 23.59
N GLY A 504 -39.00 -24.02 24.57
CA GLY A 504 -40.38 -23.92 24.98
C GLY A 504 -41.31 -25.02 24.39
N PRO A 505 -42.63 -24.78 24.39
CA PRO A 505 -43.59 -25.79 23.94
C PRO A 505 -43.42 -26.12 22.47
N VAL A 506 -43.45 -27.41 22.16
CA VAL A 506 -43.32 -27.97 20.79
C VAL A 506 -44.68 -28.28 20.21
N GLN A 507 -44.90 -28.03 18.94
CA GLN A 507 -46.16 -28.42 18.28
C GLN A 507 -46.26 -29.95 18.19
N LEU A 508 -47.37 -30.48 18.71
CA LEU A 508 -47.68 -31.89 18.66
C LEU A 508 -48.00 -32.30 17.21
N PRO A 509 -47.44 -33.39 16.73
CA PRO A 509 -47.73 -33.87 15.37
C PRO A 509 -49.14 -34.48 15.23
N LEU A 510 -49.75 -34.83 16.35
CA LEU A 510 -51.11 -35.39 16.45
C LEU A 510 -51.92 -34.67 17.53
N ASP A 511 -53.22 -34.49 17.29
CA ASP A 511 -54.13 -34.02 18.34
C ASP A 511 -54.24 -35.02 19.47
N LEU A 512 -54.39 -34.54 20.70
CA LEU A 512 -54.62 -35.39 21.88
C LEU A 512 -55.93 -36.14 21.74
N ASP A 513 -55.94 -37.45 22.15
CA ASP A 513 -57.13 -38.26 22.11
C ASP A 513 -58.15 -37.76 23.13
N ALA A 514 -59.25 -37.14 22.64
CA ALA A 514 -60.33 -36.59 23.47
C ALA A 514 -61.03 -37.71 24.33
N ASN A 515 -61.04 -38.94 23.84
CA ASN A 515 -61.66 -40.04 24.56
C ASN A 515 -60.83 -40.42 25.79
N VAL A 516 -59.49 -40.41 25.66
CA VAL A 516 -58.57 -40.66 26.80
C VAL A 516 -58.73 -39.56 27.87
N VAL A 517 -58.83 -38.28 27.43
CA VAL A 517 -59.07 -37.16 28.35
C VAL A 517 -60.39 -37.30 29.07
N GLN A 518 -61.48 -37.64 28.35
CA GLN A 518 -62.80 -37.80 28.98
C GLN A 518 -62.82 -39.01 29.91
N MET A 519 -62.22 -40.13 29.54
CA MET A 519 -62.13 -41.33 30.40
C MET A 519 -61.36 -41.02 31.70
N ALA A 520 -60.23 -40.34 31.61
CA ALA A 520 -59.41 -39.93 32.77
C ALA A 520 -60.16 -38.98 33.68
N ARG A 521 -60.83 -37.97 33.08
CA ARG A 521 -61.73 -37.04 33.85
C ARG A 521 -62.86 -37.77 34.53
N GLY A 522 -63.50 -38.75 33.86
CA GLY A 522 -64.56 -39.59 34.43
C GLY A 522 -64.06 -40.38 35.64
N LYS A 523 -62.89 -41.01 35.54
CA LYS A 523 -62.25 -41.69 36.67
C LYS A 523 -62.02 -40.75 37.88
N LEU A 524 -61.49 -39.55 37.61
CA LEU A 524 -61.22 -38.54 38.66
C LEU A 524 -62.50 -37.95 39.26
N LEU A 525 -63.58 -37.73 38.50
CA LEU A 525 -64.86 -37.22 39.00
C LEU A 525 -65.60 -38.20 39.90
N GLY A 526 -65.38 -39.49 39.73
CA GLY A 526 -65.92 -40.55 40.61
C GLY A 526 -65.28 -40.60 42.00
N MET A 527 -64.24 -39.82 42.25
CA MET A 527 -63.48 -39.79 43.51
C MET A 527 -63.98 -38.72 44.49
N SER A 528 -63.71 -38.94 45.78
CA SER A 528 -64.05 -37.94 46.79
C SER A 528 -63.24 -36.64 46.58
N LEU A 529 -63.80 -35.49 47.05
CA LEU A 529 -63.10 -34.20 47.00
C LEU A 529 -61.76 -34.27 47.77
N ALA A 530 -61.74 -35.01 48.89
CA ALA A 530 -60.56 -35.19 49.73
C ALA A 530 -59.42 -35.91 48.97
N ASP A 531 -59.73 -36.98 48.21
CA ASP A 531 -58.73 -37.72 47.43
C ASP A 531 -58.17 -36.89 46.28
N ARG A 532 -59.02 -36.05 45.67
CA ARG A 532 -58.57 -35.15 44.60
C ARG A 532 -57.63 -34.05 45.11
N VAL A 533 -57.98 -33.43 46.23
CA VAL A 533 -57.13 -32.41 46.87
C VAL A 533 -55.82 -33.04 47.36
N TYR A 534 -55.88 -34.24 47.92
CA TYR A 534 -54.69 -34.94 48.33
C TYR A 534 -53.73 -35.25 47.14
N ALA A 535 -54.26 -35.74 46.03
CA ALA A 535 -53.49 -35.99 44.82
C ALA A 535 -52.85 -34.68 44.28
N GLN A 536 -53.58 -33.55 44.32
CA GLN A 536 -53.06 -32.24 43.90
C GLN A 536 -51.94 -31.74 44.81
N ILE A 537 -52.04 -31.99 46.11
CA ILE A 537 -51.00 -31.61 47.09
C ILE A 537 -49.74 -32.44 46.85
N ILE A 538 -49.88 -33.78 46.64
CA ILE A 538 -48.75 -34.68 46.40
C ILE A 538 -48.01 -34.35 45.08
N ASP A 539 -48.72 -34.01 44.00
CA ASP A 539 -48.17 -33.71 42.71
C ASP A 539 -47.44 -32.34 42.65
N ASN A 540 -47.82 -31.43 43.55
CA ASN A 540 -47.23 -30.08 43.58
C ASN A 540 -45.91 -30.06 44.38
N GLN A 541 -44.85 -30.63 43.82
CA GLN A 541 -43.53 -30.73 44.46
C GLN A 541 -42.90 -29.37 44.79
N THR A 542 -43.29 -28.30 44.11
CA THR A 542 -42.83 -26.92 44.41
C THR A 542 -43.24 -26.44 45.78
N LEU A 543 -44.45 -26.86 46.26
CA LEU A 543 -44.90 -26.55 47.62
C LEU A 543 -44.04 -27.22 48.70
N TRP A 544 -43.40 -28.34 48.35
CA TRP A 544 -42.58 -29.09 49.30
C TRP A 544 -41.14 -28.62 49.33
N ARG A 545 -40.62 -28.02 48.29
CA ARG A 545 -39.26 -27.47 48.26
C ARG A 545 -39.08 -26.26 49.15
N GLU A 546 -40.16 -25.48 49.36
CA GLU A 546 -40.11 -24.24 50.16
C GLU A 546 -40.46 -24.48 51.66
N VAL A 547 -40.95 -25.65 52.01
CA VAL A 547 -41.29 -25.97 53.41
C VAL A 547 -40.08 -26.58 54.10
N PRO A 548 -39.51 -25.94 55.11
CA PRO A 548 -38.36 -26.49 55.84
C PRO A 548 -38.70 -27.85 56.48
N ASP A 549 -37.72 -28.71 56.55
CA ASP A 549 -37.90 -30.05 57.14
C ASP A 549 -38.38 -29.94 58.58
N PHE A 550 -39.51 -30.61 58.86
CA PHE A 550 -40.05 -30.66 60.20
C PHE A 550 -39.34 -31.79 60.98
N HIS A 551 -38.51 -31.38 61.93
CA HIS A 551 -37.93 -32.32 62.88
C HIS A 551 -38.76 -32.25 64.20
N ALA A 552 -39.39 -33.34 64.53
CA ALA A 552 -40.17 -33.42 65.76
C ALA A 552 -39.31 -33.12 67.00
N SER A 553 -38.01 -33.41 66.94
CA SER A 553 -37.03 -33.04 67.97
C SER A 553 -36.96 -31.53 68.25
N ASP A 554 -37.21 -30.70 67.26
CA ASP A 554 -37.07 -29.22 67.38
C ASP A 554 -38.25 -28.60 68.14
N LYS A 555 -39.39 -29.30 68.24
CA LYS A 555 -40.58 -28.81 68.89
C LYS A 555 -40.98 -29.55 70.16
N VAL A 556 -40.64 -30.85 70.30
CA VAL A 556 -41.17 -31.72 71.34
C VAL A 556 -40.07 -32.52 72.08
N GLY A 557 -38.78 -32.33 71.69
CA GLY A 557 -37.65 -32.97 72.32
C GLY A 557 -37.29 -34.32 71.69
N SER A 558 -36.03 -34.75 71.89
CA SER A 558 -35.38 -35.87 71.19
C SER A 558 -36.05 -37.25 71.41
N VAL A 559 -36.88 -37.40 72.43
CA VAL A 559 -37.57 -38.68 72.74
C VAL A 559 -38.60 -39.03 71.68
N PHE A 560 -39.21 -38.01 70.99
CA PHE A 560 -40.23 -38.28 69.97
C PHE A 560 -39.64 -38.74 68.63
N ASN A 561 -38.36 -38.55 68.40
CA ASN A 561 -37.70 -39.13 67.23
C ASN A 561 -37.75 -40.64 67.16
N TYR A 562 -37.82 -41.28 68.32
CA TYR A 562 -37.99 -42.76 68.42
C TYR A 562 -39.42 -43.24 68.10
N VAL A 563 -40.40 -42.44 68.32
CA VAL A 563 -41.81 -42.73 68.09
C VAL A 563 -42.23 -42.52 66.65
N LEU A 564 -41.69 -41.49 66.02
CA LEU A 564 -42.02 -41.12 64.66
C LEU A 564 -41.06 -41.64 63.56
N ALA A 565 -39.97 -42.28 64.01
CA ALA A 565 -38.95 -42.81 63.07
C ALA A 565 -39.24 -44.26 62.65
N VAL A 566 -40.37 -44.82 62.96
CA VAL A 566 -40.63 -46.26 62.78
C VAL A 566 -41.37 -46.61 61.49
N THR A 567 -41.27 -45.84 60.48
CA THR A 567 -41.63 -46.33 59.17
C THR A 567 -40.31 -46.52 58.39
N PRO A 568 -39.92 -47.74 58.01
CA PRO A 568 -38.75 -47.94 57.14
C PRO A 568 -39.11 -47.58 55.74
N GLY A 569 -39.18 -46.31 55.48
CA GLY A 569 -39.43 -45.73 54.17
C GLY A 569 -38.40 -44.75 53.85
N LYS A 570 -37.37 -45.19 53.16
CA LYS A 570 -36.41 -44.37 52.41
C LYS A 570 -35.89 -43.12 53.12
N SER A 571 -34.78 -43.26 53.82
CA SER A 571 -33.94 -42.11 54.15
C SER A 571 -33.45 -41.47 52.83
N THR A 572 -33.70 -40.21 52.66
CA THR A 572 -32.98 -39.39 51.65
C THR A 572 -31.49 -39.43 51.98
N PRO A 573 -30.58 -39.28 51.02
CA PRO A 573 -29.14 -39.29 51.24
C PRO A 573 -28.65 -38.33 52.35
N ASP A 574 -29.46 -37.34 52.71
CA ASP A 574 -29.17 -36.32 53.71
C ASP A 574 -29.76 -36.60 55.12
N GLY A 575 -30.26 -37.80 55.37
CA GLY A 575 -30.76 -38.20 56.70
C GLY A 575 -32.14 -37.62 57.05
N GLY A 576 -32.84 -36.99 56.11
CA GLY A 576 -34.21 -36.50 56.29
C GLY A 576 -35.26 -37.61 56.19
N VAL A 577 -36.32 -37.54 56.94
CA VAL A 577 -37.44 -38.48 56.85
C VAL A 577 -38.33 -38.08 55.66
N ASP A 578 -38.68 -39.06 54.79
CA ASP A 578 -39.62 -38.85 53.69
C ASP A 578 -40.96 -38.37 54.24
N ARG A 579 -41.37 -37.15 53.84
CA ARG A 579 -42.58 -36.45 54.33
C ARG A 579 -43.88 -37.05 53.80
N ARG A 580 -43.82 -38.13 53.02
CA ARG A 580 -45.03 -38.79 52.55
C ARG A 580 -45.63 -39.59 53.67
N PHE A 581 -46.65 -39.04 54.29
CA PHE A 581 -47.52 -39.81 55.17
C PHE A 581 -48.26 -40.88 54.35
N THR A 582 -48.01 -42.12 54.62
CA THR A 582 -48.83 -43.23 54.13
C THR A 582 -50.13 -43.32 54.89
#